data_6d8489e0911c18849c9b15091166d14c
#
_entry.id   6d8489e0911c18849c9b15091166d14c
#
_cell.length_a   1.000
_cell.length_b   1.000
_cell.length_c   1.000
_cell.angle_alpha   90.00
_cell.angle_beta   90.00
_cell.angle_gamma   90.00
#
_symmetry.space_group_name_H-M   'P 1'
#
loop_
_entity.id
_entity.type
_entity.pdbx_description
1 polymer ?
#
loop_
_entity_poly.entity_id
_entity_poly.type
_entity_poly.pdbx_seq_one_letter_code
_entity_poly.pdbx_strand_id
1 'polypeptide(L)'
;MADTARAANPDIIIFVDNCYGEFTQTQEPCQVGADIAVGSLIKNPGGGIAPTGGYIAGRKDLVELCAYRLNAPGLGKDLGCTLETPRDMYLGFYYAPGVVCEAIKTAIYAQCMLELLGKNPVPRYCDDHNDIVTCFDAGTADALIGFCQGIQAASPVDSYAAPEPSPEPGYTDEVVMASGSFT
;
A
#
# COMPACT_ATOMS: atom_id res chain seq x y z
N MET A 1 -16.10 5.30 -10.65
CA MET A 1 -16.44 5.49 -9.22
C MET A 1 -16.60 6.97 -8.87
N ALA A 2 -15.65 7.85 -9.16
CA ALA A 2 -15.77 9.28 -8.84
C ALA A 2 -17.03 9.92 -9.43
N ASP A 3 -17.30 9.72 -10.72
CA ASP A 3 -18.49 10.26 -11.39
C ASP A 3 -19.80 9.74 -10.79
N THR A 4 -19.84 8.46 -10.41
CA THR A 4 -21.01 7.85 -9.76
C THR A 4 -21.27 8.46 -8.39
N ALA A 5 -20.22 8.68 -7.60
CA ALA A 5 -20.34 9.32 -6.29
C ALA A 5 -20.83 10.77 -6.42
N ARG A 6 -20.29 11.54 -7.37
CA ARG A 6 -20.70 12.93 -7.63
C ARG A 6 -22.09 13.04 -8.25
N ALA A 7 -22.53 12.05 -8.99
CA ALA A 7 -23.90 12.01 -9.48
C ALA A 7 -24.91 11.87 -8.34
N ALA A 8 -24.54 11.19 -7.25
CA ALA A 8 -25.37 11.04 -6.07
C ALA A 8 -25.28 12.26 -5.14
N ASN A 9 -24.09 12.83 -5.00
CA ASN A 9 -23.86 14.05 -4.21
C ASN A 9 -22.75 14.90 -4.87
N PRO A 10 -23.08 16.01 -5.53
CA PRO A 10 -22.11 16.85 -6.22
C PRO A 10 -21.03 17.46 -5.32
N ASP A 11 -21.32 17.64 -4.04
CA ASP A 11 -20.45 18.29 -3.05
C ASP A 11 -19.57 17.28 -2.29
N ILE A 12 -19.65 15.98 -2.64
CA ILE A 12 -18.87 14.96 -1.95
C ILE A 12 -17.37 15.16 -2.19
N ILE A 13 -16.60 15.05 -1.12
CA ILE A 13 -15.14 14.98 -1.20
C ILE A 13 -14.73 13.52 -1.41
N ILE A 14 -14.00 13.26 -2.49
CA ILE A 14 -13.47 11.94 -2.82
C ILE A 14 -12.05 11.84 -2.30
N PHE A 15 -11.90 11.06 -1.24
CA PHE A 15 -10.65 10.76 -0.57
C PHE A 15 -10.19 9.34 -0.96
N VAL A 16 -8.93 9.19 -1.35
CA VAL A 16 -8.32 7.90 -1.72
C VAL A 16 -7.12 7.62 -0.84
N ASP A 17 -7.13 6.50 -0.14
CA ASP A 17 -5.91 5.88 0.36
C ASP A 17 -5.28 5.13 -0.82
N ASN A 18 -4.14 5.64 -1.29
CA ASN A 18 -3.46 5.15 -2.48
C ASN A 18 -2.31 4.18 -2.15
N CYS A 19 -2.20 3.74 -0.90
CA CYS A 19 -1.17 2.78 -0.52
C CYS A 19 -1.16 1.57 -1.45
N TYR A 20 0.01 1.24 -1.98
CA TYR A 20 0.29 0.20 -2.98
C TYR A 20 -0.17 0.49 -4.42
N GLY A 21 -0.87 1.60 -4.67
CA GLY A 21 -1.31 2.01 -6.01
C GLY A 21 -0.31 2.92 -6.73
N GLU A 22 0.55 3.60 -6.00
CA GLU A 22 1.44 4.61 -6.57
C GLU A 22 2.41 3.99 -7.59
N PHE A 23 2.58 4.69 -8.72
CA PHE A 23 3.44 4.29 -9.85
C PHE A 23 3.05 3.00 -10.57
N THR A 24 1.88 2.43 -10.29
CA THR A 24 1.40 1.23 -10.99
C THR A 24 0.74 1.56 -12.32
N GLN A 25 0.21 2.78 -12.45
CA GLN A 25 -0.45 3.28 -13.64
C GLN A 25 0.14 4.61 -14.10
N THR A 26 -0.22 5.05 -15.30
CA THR A 26 0.22 6.34 -15.86
C THR A 26 -0.52 7.54 -15.29
N GLN A 27 -1.58 7.31 -14.53
CA GLN A 27 -2.42 8.32 -13.88
C GLN A 27 -2.61 7.98 -12.41
N GLU A 28 -2.48 8.98 -11.57
CA GLU A 28 -2.72 8.89 -10.14
C GLU A 28 -4.16 9.31 -9.78
N PRO A 29 -4.70 8.94 -8.62
CA PRO A 29 -6.10 9.16 -8.26
C PRO A 29 -6.62 10.57 -8.47
N CYS A 30 -5.82 11.60 -8.15
CA CYS A 30 -6.24 12.99 -8.33
C CYS A 30 -6.36 13.41 -9.81
N GLN A 31 -5.74 12.68 -10.74
CA GLN A 31 -5.88 12.92 -12.17
C GLN A 31 -7.15 12.28 -12.76
N VAL A 32 -7.75 11.35 -12.02
CA VAL A 32 -8.95 10.61 -12.45
C VAL A 32 -10.17 10.88 -11.56
N GLY A 33 -10.16 11.98 -10.82
CA GLY A 33 -11.35 12.50 -10.15
C GLY A 33 -11.35 12.44 -8.62
N ALA A 34 -10.29 11.98 -7.96
CA ALA A 34 -10.16 12.15 -6.52
C ALA A 34 -9.86 13.62 -6.17
N ASP A 35 -10.38 14.09 -5.06
CA ASP A 35 -10.09 15.43 -4.53
C ASP A 35 -8.79 15.44 -3.72
N ILE A 36 -8.51 14.34 -3.05
CA ILE A 36 -7.34 14.18 -2.20
C ILE A 36 -6.92 12.71 -2.18
N ALA A 37 -5.64 12.47 -2.22
CA ALA A 37 -5.01 11.15 -2.08
C ALA A 37 -3.94 11.18 -0.99
N VAL A 38 -3.82 10.10 -0.26
CA VAL A 38 -2.81 9.91 0.77
C VAL A 38 -2.11 8.58 0.59
N GLY A 39 -0.91 8.47 1.10
CA GLY A 39 -0.16 7.23 1.09
C GLY A 39 1.03 7.27 2.02
N SER A 40 1.70 6.15 2.12
CA SER A 40 2.84 5.95 3.01
C SER A 40 4.16 5.94 2.24
N LEU A 41 5.16 6.66 2.76
CA LEU A 41 6.51 6.66 2.19
C LEU A 41 7.32 5.41 2.58
N ILE A 42 6.83 4.58 3.51
CA ILE A 42 7.46 3.27 3.75
C ILE A 42 7.01 2.19 2.74
N LYS A 43 6.14 2.55 1.81
CA LYS A 43 5.60 1.69 0.76
C LYS A 43 6.10 2.15 -0.62
N ASN A 44 5.30 2.00 -1.65
CA ASN A 44 5.67 2.31 -3.03
C ASN A 44 6.47 3.61 -3.22
N PRO A 45 6.00 4.78 -2.72
CA PRO A 45 6.70 6.03 -3.02
C PRO A 45 8.04 6.18 -2.32
N GLY A 46 8.31 5.38 -1.31
CA GLY A 46 9.60 5.40 -0.60
C GLY A 46 10.68 4.55 -1.24
N GLY A 47 10.35 3.75 -2.26
CA GLY A 47 11.31 2.98 -3.04
C GLY A 47 12.20 2.03 -2.23
N GLY A 48 11.72 1.57 -1.06
CA GLY A 48 12.49 0.73 -0.13
C GLY A 48 13.61 1.46 0.61
N ILE A 49 13.68 2.80 0.52
CA ILE A 49 14.76 3.61 1.11
C ILE A 49 14.22 4.52 2.23
N ALA A 50 13.05 5.13 2.03
CA ALA A 50 12.48 6.03 3.03
C ALA A 50 12.11 5.26 4.31
N PRO A 51 12.67 5.64 5.48
CA PRO A 51 12.49 4.90 6.72
C PRO A 51 11.14 5.18 7.39
N THR A 52 10.48 6.26 7.02
CA THR A 52 9.23 6.73 7.60
C THR A 52 8.58 7.76 6.69
N GLY A 53 7.38 8.20 7.06
CA GLY A 53 6.70 9.32 6.43
C GLY A 53 5.45 8.93 5.67
N GLY A 54 4.74 9.95 5.23
CA GLY A 54 3.56 9.85 4.41
C GLY A 54 3.42 11.08 3.54
N TYR A 55 2.49 11.03 2.60
CA TYR A 55 2.18 12.17 1.77
C TYR A 55 0.66 12.41 1.73
N ILE A 56 0.32 13.65 1.47
CA ILE A 56 -1.04 14.07 1.16
C ILE A 56 -0.95 14.94 -0.09
N ALA A 57 -1.67 14.57 -1.13
CA ALA A 57 -1.70 15.28 -2.41
C ALA A 57 -3.13 15.52 -2.87
N GLY A 58 -3.39 16.61 -3.58
CA GLY A 58 -4.71 16.92 -4.11
C GLY A 58 -5.07 18.39 -4.09
N ARG A 59 -6.33 18.69 -3.91
CA ARG A 59 -6.84 20.06 -3.86
C ARG A 59 -6.15 20.87 -2.77
N LYS A 60 -5.69 22.07 -3.14
CA LYS A 60 -4.91 22.95 -2.26
C LYS A 60 -5.63 23.25 -0.94
N ASP A 61 -6.92 23.54 -0.99
CA ASP A 61 -7.72 23.86 0.20
C ASP A 61 -7.80 22.69 1.18
N LEU A 62 -7.94 21.45 0.69
CA LEU A 62 -7.97 20.24 1.51
C LEU A 62 -6.61 19.91 2.10
N VAL A 63 -5.54 19.99 1.29
CA VAL A 63 -4.16 19.77 1.75
C VAL A 63 -3.79 20.78 2.83
N GLU A 64 -4.21 22.04 2.71
CA GLU A 64 -3.97 23.08 3.71
C GLU A 64 -4.68 22.79 5.03
N LEU A 65 -5.94 22.35 4.99
CA LEU A 65 -6.68 21.91 6.18
C LEU A 65 -5.97 20.74 6.88
N CYS A 66 -5.47 19.75 6.12
CA CYS A 66 -4.68 18.65 6.67
C CYS A 66 -3.40 19.14 7.34
N ALA A 67 -2.70 20.11 6.73
CA ALA A 67 -1.48 20.68 7.30
C ALA A 67 -1.74 21.38 8.64
N TYR A 68 -2.88 22.09 8.78
CA TYR A 68 -3.26 22.69 10.06
C TYR A 68 -3.61 21.65 11.14
N ARG A 69 -4.03 20.48 10.73
CA ARG A 69 -4.38 19.39 11.67
C ARG A 69 -3.17 18.53 12.07
N LEU A 70 -2.17 18.44 11.22
CA LEU A 70 -0.99 17.58 11.42
C LEU A 70 -0.12 18.03 12.60
N ASN A 71 0.05 19.33 12.77
CA ASN A 71 0.89 19.93 13.79
C ASN A 71 0.07 20.58 14.91
N ALA A 72 0.75 21.20 15.86
CA ALA A 72 0.09 21.96 16.90
C ALA A 72 -0.70 23.15 16.32
N PRO A 73 -1.81 23.56 16.95
CA PRO A 73 -2.61 24.69 16.50
C PRO A 73 -1.77 25.93 16.23
N GLY A 74 -1.97 26.58 15.10
CA GLY A 74 -1.31 27.81 14.69
C GLY A 74 0.03 27.63 13.97
N LEU A 75 0.59 26.41 13.91
CA LEU A 75 1.87 26.16 13.23
C LEU A 75 1.70 25.88 11.72
N GLY A 76 0.57 25.30 11.31
CA GLY A 76 0.36 24.93 9.92
C GLY A 76 1.44 24.01 9.39
N LYS A 77 1.90 24.25 8.15
CA LYS A 77 2.93 23.47 7.46
C LYS A 77 4.35 24.04 7.59
N ASP A 78 4.52 25.15 8.27
CA ASP A 78 5.81 25.83 8.38
C ASP A 78 6.81 25.10 9.28
N LEU A 79 6.29 24.28 10.16
CA LEU A 79 7.07 23.41 11.05
C LEU A 79 6.59 21.96 10.86
N GLY A 80 7.52 21.06 10.87
CA GLY A 80 7.27 19.62 10.81
C GLY A 80 8.46 18.84 11.34
N CYS A 81 8.20 17.64 11.83
CA CYS A 81 9.25 16.74 12.28
C CYS A 81 9.61 15.81 11.12
N THR A 82 10.69 16.11 10.39
CA THR A 82 11.19 15.26 9.31
C THR A 82 12.26 14.28 9.78
N LEU A 83 12.69 14.35 11.04
CA LEU A 83 13.66 13.44 11.64
C LEU A 83 14.95 13.28 10.82
N GLU A 84 15.37 14.37 10.14
CA GLU A 84 16.55 14.39 9.26
C GLU A 84 16.47 13.42 8.05
N THR A 85 15.28 12.94 7.69
CA THR A 85 15.06 11.96 6.63
C THR A 85 14.67 12.50 5.23
N PRO A 86 14.58 13.83 4.95
CA PRO A 86 14.13 14.31 3.65
C PRO A 86 14.97 13.80 2.47
N ARG A 87 16.28 13.63 2.67
CA ARG A 87 17.17 13.11 1.62
C ARG A 87 16.78 11.69 1.22
N ASP A 88 16.52 10.83 2.19
CA ASP A 88 16.16 9.44 1.95
C ASP A 88 14.76 9.35 1.33
N MET A 89 13.83 10.21 1.77
CA MET A 89 12.50 10.31 1.16
C MET A 89 12.58 10.69 -0.31
N TYR A 90 13.37 11.72 -0.68
CA TYR A 90 13.54 12.12 -2.08
C TYR A 90 14.29 11.08 -2.91
N LEU A 91 15.31 10.45 -2.34
CA LEU A 91 16.07 9.39 -2.99
C LEU A 91 15.16 8.18 -3.27
N GLY A 92 14.39 7.78 -2.27
CA GLY A 92 13.40 6.71 -2.39
C GLY A 92 12.36 7.02 -3.46
N PHE A 93 11.80 8.22 -3.45
CA PHE A 93 10.85 8.67 -4.46
C PHE A 93 11.42 8.64 -5.88
N TYR A 94 12.69 9.00 -6.05
CA TYR A 94 13.38 8.93 -7.34
C TYR A 94 13.49 7.48 -7.85
N TYR A 95 13.77 6.52 -6.99
CA TYR A 95 13.88 5.11 -7.37
C TYR A 95 12.55 4.36 -7.41
N ALA A 96 11.52 4.91 -6.78
CA ALA A 96 10.22 4.25 -6.60
C ALA A 96 9.61 3.65 -7.87
N PRO A 97 9.61 4.32 -9.05
CA PRO A 97 9.03 3.72 -10.27
C PRO A 97 9.70 2.40 -10.67
N GLY A 98 11.02 2.30 -10.53
CA GLY A 98 11.77 1.08 -10.80
C GLY A 98 11.47 -0.03 -9.80
N VAL A 99 11.41 0.31 -8.52
CA VAL A 99 11.09 -0.62 -7.43
C VAL A 99 9.67 -1.16 -7.58
N VAL A 100 8.70 -0.28 -7.85
CA VAL A 100 7.29 -0.67 -8.07
C VAL A 100 7.14 -1.56 -9.32
N CYS A 101 7.89 -1.28 -10.38
CA CYS A 101 7.92 -2.14 -11.57
C CYS A 101 8.34 -3.58 -11.21
N GLU A 102 9.36 -3.75 -10.39
CA GLU A 102 9.80 -5.08 -9.94
C GLU A 102 8.76 -5.72 -8.99
N ALA A 103 8.11 -4.93 -8.15
CA ALA A 103 7.02 -5.42 -7.29
C ALA A 103 5.83 -5.94 -8.10
N ILE A 104 5.41 -5.22 -9.16
CA ILE A 104 4.35 -5.68 -10.08
C ILE A 104 4.75 -7.00 -10.76
N LYS A 105 5.99 -7.11 -11.26
CA LYS A 105 6.48 -8.37 -11.87
C LYS A 105 6.43 -9.53 -10.87
N THR A 106 6.78 -9.27 -9.61
CA THR A 106 6.70 -10.26 -8.54
C THR A 106 5.26 -10.67 -8.26
N ALA A 107 4.33 -9.72 -8.22
CA ALA A 107 2.90 -9.99 -8.05
C ALA A 107 2.35 -10.85 -9.20
N ILE A 108 2.66 -10.49 -10.45
CA ILE A 108 2.27 -11.25 -11.65
C ILE A 108 2.84 -12.68 -11.60
N TYR A 109 4.11 -12.83 -11.21
CA TYR A 109 4.71 -14.13 -11.05
C TYR A 109 3.99 -14.97 -9.98
N ALA A 110 3.71 -14.38 -8.82
CA ALA A 110 2.99 -15.06 -7.74
C ALA A 110 1.58 -15.50 -8.17
N GLN A 111 0.86 -14.64 -8.89
CA GLN A 111 -0.47 -14.95 -9.44
C GLN A 111 -0.41 -16.12 -10.41
N CYS A 112 0.57 -16.12 -11.32
CA CYS A 112 0.77 -17.24 -12.25
C CYS A 112 1.05 -18.54 -11.50
N MET A 113 1.91 -18.52 -10.49
CA MET A 113 2.20 -19.69 -9.66
C MET A 113 0.97 -20.17 -8.90
N LEU A 114 0.18 -19.28 -8.33
CA LEU A 114 -1.07 -19.61 -7.63
C LEU A 114 -2.07 -20.29 -8.58
N GLU A 115 -2.23 -19.77 -9.81
CA GLU A 115 -3.09 -20.42 -10.81
C GLU A 115 -2.60 -21.83 -11.18
N LEU A 116 -1.29 -22.02 -11.36
CA LEU A 116 -0.70 -23.34 -11.61
C LEU A 116 -0.92 -24.33 -10.46
N LEU A 117 -1.04 -23.82 -9.23
CA LEU A 117 -1.38 -24.58 -8.03
C LEU A 117 -2.91 -24.77 -7.83
N GLY A 118 -3.71 -24.37 -8.82
CA GLY A 118 -5.17 -24.51 -8.77
C GLY A 118 -5.89 -23.53 -7.86
N LYS A 119 -5.24 -22.41 -7.50
CA LYS A 119 -5.86 -21.31 -6.77
C LYS A 119 -6.42 -20.27 -7.73
N ASN A 120 -7.29 -19.41 -7.22
CA ASN A 120 -7.91 -18.33 -8.00
C ASN A 120 -7.43 -16.97 -7.47
N PRO A 121 -6.26 -16.48 -7.88
CA PRO A 121 -5.78 -15.17 -7.45
C PRO A 121 -6.60 -14.02 -8.05
N VAL A 122 -6.68 -12.93 -7.33
CA VAL A 122 -7.32 -11.68 -7.76
C VAL A 122 -6.34 -10.52 -7.46
N PRO A 123 -5.94 -9.74 -8.47
CA PRO A 123 -6.17 -9.96 -9.90
C PRO A 123 -5.49 -11.23 -10.42
N ARG A 124 -5.86 -11.66 -11.61
CA ARG A 124 -5.14 -12.72 -12.32
C ARG A 124 -3.87 -12.15 -12.97
N TYR A 125 -2.90 -13.01 -13.26
CA TYR A 125 -1.63 -12.59 -13.87
C TYR A 125 -1.79 -11.86 -15.22
N CYS A 126 -2.92 -12.03 -15.92
CA CYS A 126 -3.22 -11.41 -17.20
C CYS A 126 -4.19 -10.21 -17.10
N ASP A 127 -4.64 -9.86 -15.91
CA ASP A 127 -5.52 -8.71 -15.68
C ASP A 127 -4.69 -7.41 -15.54
N ASP A 128 -5.35 -6.27 -15.68
CA ASP A 128 -4.74 -4.97 -15.40
C ASP A 128 -4.47 -4.83 -13.89
N HIS A 129 -3.30 -4.32 -13.55
CA HIS A 129 -2.86 -4.11 -12.18
C HIS A 129 -2.92 -2.62 -11.83
N ASN A 130 -3.68 -2.29 -10.79
CA ASN A 130 -3.78 -0.91 -10.25
C ASN A 130 -3.10 -0.77 -8.87
N ASP A 131 -2.51 -1.86 -8.39
CA ASP A 131 -1.69 -1.94 -7.19
C ASP A 131 -0.74 -3.14 -7.29
N ILE A 132 0.02 -3.40 -6.23
CA ILE A 132 0.95 -4.52 -6.14
C ILE A 132 0.40 -5.68 -5.29
N VAL A 133 -0.89 -5.65 -4.93
CA VAL A 133 -1.52 -6.62 -4.05
C VAL A 133 -2.03 -7.82 -4.84
N THR A 134 -1.86 -9.00 -4.30
CA THR A 134 -2.45 -10.26 -4.80
C THR A 134 -3.25 -10.90 -3.69
N CYS A 135 -4.52 -11.19 -3.95
CA CYS A 135 -5.40 -11.89 -3.02
C CYS A 135 -5.74 -13.27 -3.56
N PHE A 136 -5.95 -14.22 -2.70
CA PHE A 136 -6.53 -15.52 -3.04
C PHE A 136 -7.19 -16.16 -1.82
N ASP A 137 -8.16 -17.03 -2.05
CA ASP A 137 -8.78 -17.80 -0.99
C ASP A 137 -7.96 -19.07 -0.70
N ALA A 138 -7.44 -19.18 0.51
CA ALA A 138 -6.73 -20.37 0.97
C ALA A 138 -7.67 -21.57 1.22
N GLY A 139 -8.95 -21.31 1.44
CA GLY A 139 -10.01 -22.29 1.66
C GLY A 139 -10.23 -22.67 3.12
N THR A 140 -9.18 -22.80 3.93
CA THR A 140 -9.25 -23.11 5.36
C THR A 140 -8.23 -22.32 6.16
N ALA A 141 -8.48 -22.14 7.47
CA ALA A 141 -7.54 -21.48 8.37
C ALA A 141 -6.18 -22.20 8.40
N ASP A 142 -6.18 -23.52 8.47
CA ASP A 142 -4.94 -24.32 8.48
C ASP A 142 -4.13 -24.13 7.18
N ALA A 143 -4.80 -24.04 6.03
CA ALA A 143 -4.13 -23.78 4.75
C ALA A 143 -3.54 -22.38 4.70
N LEU A 144 -4.24 -21.38 5.26
CA LEU A 144 -3.73 -20.00 5.36
C LEU A 144 -2.50 -19.94 6.28
N ILE A 145 -2.57 -20.55 7.47
CA ILE A 145 -1.45 -20.61 8.40
C ILE A 145 -0.26 -21.30 7.74
N GLY A 146 -0.47 -22.45 7.11
CA GLY A 146 0.58 -23.19 6.41
C GLY A 146 1.22 -22.40 5.26
N PHE A 147 0.41 -21.62 4.52
CA PHE A 147 0.91 -20.71 3.50
C PHE A 147 1.78 -19.60 4.09
N CYS A 148 1.33 -18.94 5.15
CA CYS A 148 2.10 -17.90 5.84
C CYS A 148 3.42 -18.45 6.41
N GLN A 149 3.38 -19.62 7.04
CA GLN A 149 4.59 -20.28 7.55
C GLN A 149 5.55 -20.68 6.43
N GLY A 150 5.04 -21.13 5.29
CA GLY A 150 5.85 -21.44 4.11
C GLY A 150 6.55 -20.20 3.53
N ILE A 151 5.85 -19.08 3.40
CA ILE A 151 6.42 -17.80 2.98
C ILE A 151 7.51 -17.36 3.97
N GLN A 152 7.22 -17.41 5.27
CA GLN A 152 8.18 -17.01 6.30
C GLN A 152 9.44 -17.86 6.28
N ALA A 153 9.32 -19.17 6.19
CA ALA A 153 10.44 -20.10 6.16
C ALA A 153 11.32 -19.95 4.90
N ALA A 154 10.73 -19.48 3.79
CA ALA A 154 11.45 -19.22 2.54
C ALA A 154 12.02 -17.79 2.44
N SER A 155 11.72 -16.93 3.42
CA SER A 155 12.18 -15.54 3.41
C SER A 155 13.66 -15.41 3.75
N PRO A 156 14.36 -14.39 3.22
CA PRO A 156 15.76 -14.14 3.55
C PRO A 156 15.93 -13.59 4.99
N VAL A 157 14.86 -13.07 5.59
CA VAL A 157 14.85 -12.48 6.93
C VAL A 157 13.91 -13.27 7.83
N ASP A 158 14.33 -13.52 9.07
CA ASP A 158 13.56 -14.20 10.11
C ASP A 158 12.94 -15.56 9.69
N SER A 159 13.60 -16.30 8.81
CA SER A 159 13.11 -17.60 8.31
C SER A 159 12.93 -18.67 9.39
N TYR A 160 13.49 -18.46 10.57
CA TYR A 160 13.32 -19.33 11.74
C TYR A 160 12.02 -19.09 12.50
N ALA A 161 11.36 -17.96 12.26
CA ALA A 161 10.10 -17.62 12.91
C ALA A 161 8.93 -18.41 12.29
N ALA A 162 7.98 -18.83 13.12
CA ALA A 162 6.75 -19.46 12.67
C ALA A 162 5.59 -18.52 12.99
N PRO A 163 4.96 -17.88 11.98
CA PRO A 163 3.79 -17.04 12.21
C PRO A 163 2.64 -17.86 12.81
N GLU A 164 1.98 -17.30 13.82
CA GLU A 164 0.81 -17.86 14.47
C GLU A 164 -0.35 -16.87 14.42
N PRO A 165 -1.62 -17.32 14.38
CA PRO A 165 -2.77 -16.45 14.47
C PRO A 165 -2.79 -15.69 15.79
N SER A 166 -3.12 -14.41 15.74
CA SER A 166 -3.26 -13.55 16.91
C SER A 166 -4.43 -12.57 16.75
N PRO A 167 -5.06 -12.15 17.86
CA PRO A 167 -6.09 -11.13 17.83
C PRO A 167 -5.50 -9.77 17.40
N GLU A 168 -6.16 -9.12 16.45
CA GLU A 168 -5.77 -7.79 15.98
C GLU A 168 -6.90 -6.78 16.19
N PRO A 169 -6.61 -5.56 16.69
CA PRO A 169 -7.63 -4.53 16.87
C PRO A 169 -8.35 -4.20 15.56
N GLY A 170 -9.69 -4.26 15.60
CA GLY A 170 -10.53 -3.96 14.45
C GLY A 170 -10.92 -5.17 13.60
N TYR A 171 -10.39 -6.35 13.91
CA TYR A 171 -10.78 -7.60 13.26
C TYR A 171 -11.62 -8.47 14.23
N THR A 172 -12.58 -9.21 13.68
CA THR A 172 -13.39 -10.17 14.42
C THR A 172 -12.72 -11.53 14.53
N ASP A 173 -11.93 -11.87 13.53
CA ASP A 173 -11.20 -13.14 13.44
C ASP A 173 -9.71 -12.88 13.70
N GLU A 174 -9.02 -13.92 14.14
CA GLU A 174 -7.57 -13.86 14.31
C GLU A 174 -6.85 -13.66 12.97
N VAL A 175 -5.78 -12.90 13.01
CA VAL A 175 -4.96 -12.59 11.84
C VAL A 175 -3.60 -13.29 11.95
N VAL A 176 -3.12 -13.87 10.87
CA VAL A 176 -1.76 -14.38 10.76
C VAL A 176 -0.99 -13.55 9.74
N MET A 177 0.20 -13.10 10.12
CA MET A 177 1.06 -12.29 9.25
C MET A 177 2.42 -12.96 9.09
N ALA A 178 2.87 -13.11 7.84
CA ALA A 178 4.22 -13.50 7.49
C ALA A 178 4.98 -12.30 6.94
N SER A 179 6.17 -12.07 7.43
CA SER A 179 7.09 -11.07 6.88
C SER A 179 7.86 -11.72 5.73
N GLY A 180 7.36 -11.65 4.53
CA GLY A 180 8.02 -12.20 3.35
C GLY A 180 9.19 -11.38 2.84
N SER A 181 9.42 -10.21 3.38
CA SER A 181 10.46 -9.33 2.96
C SER A 181 10.93 -8.45 4.04
N PHE A 182 11.56 -7.84 4.03
CA PHE A 182 12.11 -6.82 4.41
C PHE A 182 11.33 -5.77 4.45
N THR A 183 11.31 -5.27 5.33
CA THR A 183 10.93 -3.93 5.50
C THR A 183 12.06 -3.18 6.12
#